data_8718df24b9b31cacacc904a005162f57
#
_entry.id   8718df24b9b31cacacc904a005162f57
#
_cell.length_a   1.000
_cell.length_b   1.000
_cell.length_c   1.000
_cell.angle_alpha   90.00
_cell.angle_beta   90.00
_cell.angle_gamma   90.00
#
_symmetry.space_group_name_H-M   'P 1'
#
loop_
_entity.id
_entity.type
_entity.pdbx_description
1 polymer ?
#
loop_
_entity_poly.entity_id
_entity_poly.type
_entity_poly.pdbx_seq_one_letter_code
_entity_poly.pdbx_strand_id
1 'polypeptide(L)'
;MIDIKYKITFLAFFILSLSLSAQRGFTGQEVFSHRFPENVKSISNSTLLISNETDHDIIALIRGQYSEYLRHVYIRTGENWIFEDMPITRFYVQFKAKEFYFEDLKRTVVNFGEKHSFYF
;
A
#
# COMPACT_ATOMS: atom_id res chain seq x y z
N MET A 1 45.02 -21.87 0.89
CA MET A 1 44.72 -20.57 0.24
C MET A 1 43.33 -20.60 -0.36
N ILE A 2 42.48 -19.69 0.02
CA ILE A 2 41.11 -19.63 -0.54
C ILE A 2 41.19 -19.13 -1.99
N ASP A 3 40.63 -19.90 -2.90
CA ASP A 3 40.60 -19.53 -4.30
C ASP A 3 39.74 -18.25 -4.52
N ILE A 4 40.23 -17.35 -5.32
CA ILE A 4 39.59 -16.07 -5.61
C ILE A 4 38.18 -16.25 -6.26
N LYS A 5 37.95 -17.37 -6.94
CA LYS A 5 36.65 -17.73 -7.51
C LYS A 5 35.53 -17.78 -6.47
N TYR A 6 35.81 -18.38 -5.32
CA TYR A 6 34.78 -18.50 -4.26
C TYR A 6 34.44 -17.17 -3.62
N LYS A 7 35.38 -16.25 -3.51
CA LYS A 7 35.12 -14.90 -3.01
C LYS A 7 34.22 -14.11 -3.94
N ILE A 8 34.42 -14.19 -5.24
CA ILE A 8 33.61 -13.50 -6.25
C ILE A 8 32.19 -14.07 -6.27
N THR A 9 32.03 -15.40 -6.21
CA THR A 9 30.72 -16.04 -6.18
C THR A 9 29.92 -15.63 -4.93
N PHE A 10 30.53 -15.58 -3.77
CA PHE A 10 29.91 -15.17 -2.52
C PHE A 10 29.42 -13.72 -2.59
N LEU A 11 30.22 -12.81 -3.12
CA LEU A 11 29.87 -11.40 -3.27
C LEU A 11 28.68 -11.22 -4.21
N ALA A 12 28.66 -11.93 -5.34
CA ALA A 12 27.54 -11.87 -6.29
C ALA A 12 26.22 -12.34 -5.67
N PHE A 13 26.25 -13.40 -4.87
CA PHE A 13 25.07 -13.89 -4.15
C PHE A 13 24.56 -12.88 -3.13
N PHE A 14 25.46 -12.23 -2.40
CA PHE A 14 25.09 -11.20 -1.44
C PHE A 14 24.42 -9.98 -2.08
N ILE A 15 24.96 -9.52 -3.21
CA ILE A 15 24.36 -8.40 -3.98
C ILE A 15 22.97 -8.76 -4.48
N LEU A 16 22.77 -9.99 -4.99
CA LEU A 16 21.46 -10.45 -5.44
C LEU A 16 20.43 -10.45 -4.30
N SER A 17 20.80 -10.88 -3.11
CA SER A 17 19.94 -10.87 -1.93
C SER A 17 19.52 -9.45 -1.54
N LEU A 18 20.43 -8.49 -1.57
CA LEU A 18 20.14 -7.08 -1.32
C LEU A 18 19.16 -6.51 -2.34
N SER A 19 19.33 -6.84 -3.63
CA SER A 19 18.43 -6.38 -4.71
C SER A 19 17.01 -6.90 -4.51
N LEU A 20 16.83 -8.16 -4.11
CA LEU A 20 15.52 -8.74 -3.81
C LEU A 20 14.86 -8.05 -2.61
N SER A 21 15.61 -7.77 -1.56
CA SER A 21 15.11 -7.03 -0.40
C SER A 21 14.69 -5.61 -0.76
N ALA A 22 15.45 -4.94 -1.64
CA ALA A 22 15.15 -3.58 -2.09
C ALA A 22 13.89 -3.47 -2.95
N GLN A 23 13.40 -4.58 -3.51
CA GLN A 23 12.15 -4.62 -4.28
C GLN A 23 10.90 -4.64 -3.41
N ARG A 24 11.02 -4.97 -2.13
CA ARG A 24 9.89 -4.96 -1.20
C ARG A 24 9.59 -3.53 -0.77
N GLY A 25 8.31 -3.13 -0.87
CA GLY A 25 7.87 -1.83 -0.41
C GLY A 25 7.86 -1.67 1.11
N PHE A 26 7.65 -0.45 1.56
CA PHE A 26 7.47 -0.12 2.98
C PHE A 26 6.03 0.34 3.21
N THR A 27 5.50 0.04 4.38
CA THR A 27 4.18 0.54 4.78
C THR A 27 4.17 2.07 4.74
N GLY A 28 3.18 2.61 4.03
CA GLY A 28 3.07 4.05 3.79
C GLY A 28 3.61 4.50 2.44
N GLN A 29 4.29 3.64 1.70
CA GLN A 29 4.87 3.98 0.40
C GLN A 29 3.80 4.01 -0.69
N GLU A 30 3.86 5.03 -1.55
CA GLU A 30 2.96 5.18 -2.70
C GLU A 30 3.65 4.64 -3.96
N VAL A 31 3.60 3.33 -4.13
CA VAL A 31 4.40 2.62 -5.15
C VAL A 31 3.93 2.87 -6.59
N PHE A 32 2.70 3.34 -6.79
CA PHE A 32 2.14 3.64 -8.11
C PHE A 32 1.90 5.13 -8.35
N SER A 33 2.59 6.00 -7.63
CA SER A 33 2.41 7.44 -7.78
C SER A 33 2.65 7.92 -9.24
N HIS A 34 3.49 7.22 -10.00
CA HIS A 34 3.75 7.53 -11.41
C HIS A 34 2.62 7.12 -12.36
N ARG A 35 1.66 6.32 -11.91
CA ARG A 35 0.53 5.82 -12.70
C ARG A 35 -0.80 6.48 -12.34
N PHE A 36 -0.89 7.02 -11.13
CA PHE A 36 -2.12 7.62 -10.62
C PHE A 36 -2.02 9.14 -10.64
N PRO A 37 -3.17 9.83 -10.71
CA PRO A 37 -3.22 11.28 -10.49
C PRO A 37 -2.73 11.64 -9.08
N GLU A 38 -2.66 12.92 -8.79
CA GLU A 38 -2.34 13.40 -7.45
C GLU A 38 -3.37 12.90 -6.43
N ASN A 39 -2.89 12.66 -5.21
CA ASN A 39 -3.74 12.27 -4.11
C ASN A 39 -4.77 13.34 -3.79
N VAL A 40 -6.00 12.92 -3.54
CA VAL A 40 -7.09 13.82 -3.16
C VAL A 40 -7.15 13.91 -1.65
N LYS A 41 -7.03 15.13 -1.14
CA LYS A 41 -7.12 15.46 0.28
C LYS A 41 -8.15 16.56 0.51
N SER A 42 -8.75 16.55 1.68
CA SER A 42 -9.73 17.55 2.08
C SER A 42 -9.54 17.88 3.56
N ILE A 43 -9.86 19.10 3.97
CA ILE A 43 -9.84 19.51 5.38
C ILE A 43 -11.10 18.94 6.06
N SER A 44 -11.12 17.63 6.24
CA SER A 44 -12.29 16.92 6.79
C SER A 44 -12.06 16.43 8.22
N ASN A 45 -10.81 16.38 8.69
CA ASN A 45 -10.39 15.69 9.90
C ASN A 45 -10.84 14.22 9.97
N SER A 46 -11.22 13.64 8.84
CA SER A 46 -11.61 12.24 8.75
C SER A 46 -10.41 11.37 8.47
N THR A 47 -10.37 10.21 9.10
CA THR A 47 -9.28 9.25 8.95
C THR A 47 -9.82 7.90 8.51
N LEU A 48 -8.97 7.15 7.79
CA LEU A 48 -9.23 5.78 7.40
C LEU A 48 -8.05 4.91 7.80
N LEU A 49 -8.26 4.02 8.75
CA LEU A 49 -7.29 3.00 9.12
C LEU A 49 -7.51 1.76 8.27
N ILE A 50 -6.45 1.27 7.66
CA ILE A 50 -6.45 -0.02 6.97
C ILE A 50 -5.42 -0.92 7.64
N SER A 51 -5.88 -2.06 8.14
CA SER A 51 -5.04 -3.06 8.78
C SER A 51 -4.89 -4.27 7.87
N ASN A 52 -3.65 -4.65 7.58
CA ASN A 52 -3.36 -5.80 6.74
C ASN A 52 -3.11 -7.04 7.62
N GLU A 53 -4.15 -7.83 7.82
CA GLU A 53 -4.08 -9.09 8.57
C GLU A 53 -3.87 -10.30 7.67
N THR A 54 -3.57 -10.08 6.39
CA THR A 54 -3.30 -11.17 5.43
C THR A 54 -1.85 -11.64 5.53
N ASP A 55 -1.55 -12.76 4.91
CA ASP A 55 -0.20 -13.34 4.85
C ASP A 55 0.72 -12.66 3.84
N HIS A 56 0.23 -11.65 3.13
CA HIS A 56 0.95 -10.98 2.05
C HIS A 56 0.96 -9.48 2.23
N ASP A 57 2.01 -8.82 1.75
CA ASP A 57 1.99 -7.38 1.58
C ASP A 57 0.90 -7.02 0.58
N ILE A 58 0.20 -5.92 0.81
CA ILE A 58 -0.89 -5.46 -0.05
C ILE A 58 -0.65 -4.02 -0.52
N ILE A 59 -1.32 -3.68 -1.62
CA ILE A 59 -1.51 -2.29 -2.01
C ILE A 59 -2.99 -1.99 -1.85
N ALA A 60 -3.31 -1.06 -0.95
CA ALA A 60 -4.67 -0.58 -0.76
C ALA A 60 -4.91 0.60 -1.68
N LEU A 61 -6.00 0.55 -2.46
CA LEU A 61 -6.40 1.58 -3.39
C LEU A 61 -7.77 2.11 -3.00
N ILE A 62 -7.87 3.42 -2.83
CA ILE A 62 -9.11 4.08 -2.43
C ILE A 62 -9.66 4.84 -3.63
N ARG A 63 -10.90 4.52 -4.00
CA ARG A 63 -11.63 5.16 -5.09
C ARG A 63 -12.91 5.79 -4.59
N GLY A 64 -13.30 6.90 -5.18
CA GLY A 64 -14.57 7.56 -4.92
C GLY A 64 -15.76 6.85 -5.56
N GLN A 65 -16.97 7.41 -5.38
CA GLN A 65 -18.22 6.76 -5.83
C GLN A 65 -18.30 6.58 -7.34
N TYR A 66 -17.55 7.35 -8.11
CA TYR A 66 -17.50 7.25 -9.58
C TYR A 66 -16.22 6.56 -10.07
N SER A 67 -15.61 5.76 -9.22
CA SER A 67 -14.35 5.04 -9.48
C SER A 67 -13.14 5.95 -9.70
N GLU A 68 -13.24 7.23 -9.37
CA GLU A 68 -12.11 8.14 -9.43
C GLU A 68 -11.06 7.79 -8.37
N TYR A 69 -9.80 7.97 -8.73
CA TYR A 69 -8.69 7.73 -7.81
C TYR A 69 -8.69 8.77 -6.67
N LEU A 70 -8.52 8.31 -5.44
CA LEU A 70 -8.33 9.16 -4.28
C LEU A 70 -6.94 9.01 -3.67
N ARG A 71 -6.59 7.83 -3.23
CA ARG A 71 -5.34 7.54 -2.51
C ARG A 71 -4.92 6.09 -2.72
N HIS A 72 -3.65 5.80 -2.53
CA HIS A 72 -3.17 4.42 -2.41
C HIS A 72 -1.99 4.34 -1.46
N VAL A 73 -1.70 3.13 -0.97
CA VAL A 73 -0.59 2.90 -0.06
C VAL A 73 -0.19 1.43 -0.08
N TYR A 74 1.09 1.18 0.11
CA TYR A 74 1.64 -0.15 0.35
C TYR A 74 1.56 -0.44 1.85
N ILE A 75 1.07 -1.63 2.23
CA ILE A 75 0.98 -2.05 3.63
C ILE A 75 1.56 -3.46 3.76
N ARG A 76 2.62 -3.59 4.54
CA ARG A 76 3.23 -4.89 4.81
C ARG A 76 2.28 -5.77 5.61
N THR A 77 2.45 -7.08 5.46
CA THR A 77 1.69 -8.04 6.25
C THR A 77 1.85 -7.77 7.74
N GLY A 78 0.75 -7.83 8.48
CA GLY A 78 0.71 -7.58 9.92
C GLY A 78 0.79 -6.11 10.33
N GLU A 79 0.90 -5.18 9.38
CA GLU A 79 0.99 -3.75 9.67
C GLU A 79 -0.30 -3.03 9.30
N ASN A 80 -0.37 -1.75 9.65
CA ASN A 80 -1.51 -0.92 9.31
C ASN A 80 -1.05 0.46 8.84
N TRP A 81 -1.98 1.20 8.23
CA TRP A 81 -1.75 2.56 7.77
C TRP A 81 -3.00 3.40 8.00
N ILE A 82 -2.80 4.66 8.38
CA ILE A 82 -3.89 5.63 8.58
C ILE A 82 -3.80 6.68 7.48
N PHE A 83 -4.85 6.78 6.67
CA PHE A 83 -5.03 7.90 5.77
C PHE A 83 -5.69 9.05 6.52
N GLU A 84 -5.10 10.23 6.44
CA GLU A 84 -5.63 11.44 7.02
C GLU A 84 -6.29 12.32 5.96
N ASP A 85 -7.14 13.23 6.40
CA ASP A 85 -7.80 14.22 5.53
C ASP A 85 -8.52 13.57 4.34
N MET A 86 -9.29 12.53 4.61
CA MET A 86 -10.09 11.86 3.59
C MET A 86 -11.15 12.79 3.04
N PRO A 87 -11.39 12.79 1.71
CA PRO A 87 -12.48 13.57 1.12
C PRO A 87 -13.84 13.18 1.68
N ILE A 88 -14.74 14.15 1.81
CA ILE A 88 -16.13 13.92 2.24
C ILE A 88 -16.90 13.37 1.04
N THR A 89 -16.91 12.05 0.90
CA THR A 89 -17.55 11.37 -0.24
C THR A 89 -17.81 9.91 0.10
N ARG A 90 -18.59 9.26 -0.75
CA ARG A 90 -18.60 7.79 -0.74
C ARG A 90 -17.30 7.29 -1.34
N PHE A 91 -16.76 6.26 -0.74
CA PHE A 91 -15.57 5.63 -1.28
C PHE A 91 -15.61 4.12 -1.08
N TYR A 92 -14.79 3.43 -1.84
CA TYR A 92 -14.55 2.01 -1.63
C TYR A 92 -13.07 1.73 -1.65
N VAL A 93 -12.70 0.65 -0.98
CA VAL A 93 -11.32 0.20 -0.86
C VAL A 93 -11.15 -1.07 -1.67
N GLN A 94 -10.17 -1.06 -2.54
CA GLN A 94 -9.68 -2.23 -3.25
C GLN A 94 -8.32 -2.62 -2.70
N PHE A 95 -7.97 -3.89 -2.77
CA PHE A 95 -6.62 -4.29 -2.43
C PHE A 95 -6.02 -5.21 -3.49
N LYS A 96 -4.72 -5.13 -3.62
CA LYS A 96 -3.93 -6.00 -4.48
C LYS A 96 -2.85 -6.68 -3.66
N ALA A 97 -2.86 -8.02 -3.66
CA ALA A 97 -1.82 -8.83 -3.06
C ALA A 97 -1.09 -9.58 -4.19
N LYS A 98 0.23 -9.45 -4.25
CA LYS A 98 1.06 -10.06 -5.30
C LYS A 98 0.62 -9.60 -6.71
N GLU A 99 0.28 -10.56 -7.58
CA GLU A 99 -0.09 -10.31 -8.98
C GLU A 99 -1.59 -10.31 -9.22
N PHE A 100 -2.40 -10.39 -8.16
CA PHE A 100 -3.85 -10.35 -8.29
C PHE A 100 -4.33 -8.95 -8.66
N TYR A 101 -5.48 -8.89 -9.34
CA TYR A 101 -6.13 -7.62 -9.61
C TYR A 101 -6.71 -7.04 -8.33
N PHE A 102 -6.88 -5.73 -8.35
CA PHE A 102 -7.59 -5.06 -7.27
C PHE A 102 -9.03 -5.56 -7.15
N GLU A 103 -9.43 -5.91 -5.92
CA GLU A 103 -10.78 -6.35 -5.61
C GLU A 103 -11.52 -5.28 -4.81
N ASP A 104 -12.80 -5.11 -5.09
CA ASP A 104 -13.67 -4.19 -4.35
C ASP A 104 -14.17 -4.88 -3.09
N LEU A 105 -13.57 -4.54 -1.94
CA LEU A 105 -13.85 -5.24 -0.69
C LEU A 105 -14.82 -4.51 0.21
N LYS A 106 -14.71 -3.20 0.35
CA LYS A 106 -15.46 -2.44 1.35
C LYS A 106 -15.84 -1.06 0.85
N ARG A 107 -17.07 -0.67 1.17
CA ARG A 107 -17.62 0.64 0.83
C ARG A 107 -18.04 1.37 2.09
N THR A 108 -17.88 2.68 2.09
CA THR A 108 -18.37 3.53 3.17
C THR A 108 -18.59 4.96 2.69
N VAL A 109 -19.20 5.76 3.56
CA VAL A 109 -19.38 7.19 3.35
C VAL A 109 -18.58 7.93 4.38
N VAL A 110 -17.80 8.91 3.96
CA VAL A 110 -17.04 9.76 4.86
C VAL A 110 -17.80 11.05 5.11
N ASN A 111 -18.02 11.36 6.36
CA ASN A 111 -18.49 12.65 6.83
C ASN A 111 -17.37 13.38 7.57
N PHE A 112 -17.59 14.66 7.89
CA PHE A 112 -16.60 15.47 8.57
C PHE A 112 -16.24 14.88 9.95
N GLY A 113 -14.95 14.74 10.22
CA GLY A 113 -14.43 14.30 11.52
C GLY A 113 -14.60 12.85 11.86
N GLU A 114 -15.09 12.01 10.94
CA GLU A 114 -15.29 10.59 11.19
C GLU A 114 -13.99 9.79 11.11
N LYS A 115 -13.95 8.70 11.86
CA LYS A 115 -12.88 7.71 11.83
C LYS A 115 -13.41 6.37 11.37
N HIS A 116 -12.80 5.83 10.35
CA HIS A 116 -13.16 4.53 9.79
C HIS A 116 -11.99 3.56 9.93
N SER A 117 -12.30 2.27 10.09
CA SER A 117 -11.29 1.22 10.19
C SER A 117 -11.71 0.02 9.37
N PHE A 118 -10.82 -0.45 8.50
CA PHE A 118 -11.02 -1.66 7.71
C PHE A 118 -9.89 -2.66 8.00
N TYR A 119 -10.29 -3.91 8.16
CA TYR A 119 -9.39 -5.03 8.45
C TYR A 119 -9.49 -6.05 7.32
N PHE A 120 -8.38 -6.37 6.73
CA PHE A 120 -8.31 -7.34 5.64
C PHE A 120 -7.64 -8.63 6.06
#